data_bc503114a190229746e81cb40d48e8eb
#
_entry.id   bc503114a190229746e81cb40d48e8eb
#
_cell.length_a   1.000
_cell.length_b   1.000
_cell.length_c   1.000
_cell.angle_alpha   90.00
_cell.angle_beta   90.00
_cell.angle_gamma   90.00
#
_symmetry.space_group_name_H-M   'P 1'
#
loop_
_entity.id
_entity.type
_entity.pdbx_description
1 polymer ?
#
loop_
_entity_poly.entity_id
_entity_poly.type
_entity_poly.pdbx_seq_one_letter_code
_entity_poly.pdbx_strand_id
1 'polypeptide(L)'
;HFDTNAKRLKKSWVDGTNSLLPKDISINWIKSVDDTFNARFSSVNRTYKYIVFNKTSSSIVHSNRVTLVKEKLNMETMIKASRFLLGEKDFSSFRASGCQSKSPMRNVREIKIIKKKNTIIFEISANAFLFNMVRIIMGTLINFGANNLDPRLMKEILNAKDRKEASKTLDSSGLYFIGPDYPSAFKLPSPPIKRQIVPYI
;
A
#
# COMPACT_ATOMS: atom_id res chain seq x y z
N HIS A 1 -0.76 7.45 17.75
CA HIS A 1 -1.33 8.10 18.93
C HIS A 1 -0.44 7.85 20.15
N PHE A 2 -0.59 8.69 21.13
CA PHE A 2 0.10 8.58 22.42
C PHE A 2 -0.76 9.28 23.49
N ASP A 3 -0.57 8.88 24.73
CA ASP A 3 -1.23 9.48 25.90
C ASP A 3 -0.26 10.40 26.62
N THR A 4 -0.77 11.50 27.17
CA THR A 4 0.06 12.48 27.89
C THR A 4 -0.77 13.33 28.85
N ASN A 5 -0.20 13.64 30.00
CA ASN A 5 -0.73 14.61 30.97
C ASN A 5 -0.13 16.02 30.77
N ALA A 6 0.81 16.19 29.84
CA ALA A 6 1.48 17.45 29.62
C ALA A 6 0.57 18.46 28.91
N LYS A 7 0.35 19.61 29.56
CA LYS A 7 -0.43 20.73 29.01
C LYS A 7 0.48 21.60 28.15
N ARG A 8 0.38 21.50 26.82
CA ARG A 8 1.14 22.31 25.86
C ARG A 8 0.24 22.77 24.72
N LEU A 9 0.59 23.89 24.09
CA LEU A 9 -0.06 24.35 22.86
C LEU A 9 0.20 23.34 21.72
N LYS A 10 -0.76 23.19 20.82
CA LYS A 10 -0.62 22.30 19.66
C LYS A 10 0.63 22.62 18.84
N LYS A 11 0.91 23.91 18.63
CA LYS A 11 2.11 24.37 17.93
C LYS A 11 3.39 23.89 18.63
N SER A 12 3.47 23.98 19.95
CA SER A 12 4.64 23.56 20.73
C SER A 12 4.89 22.04 20.61
N TRP A 13 3.83 21.23 20.48
CA TRP A 13 3.97 19.80 20.21
C TRP A 13 4.57 19.54 18.83
N VAL A 14 4.05 20.22 17.79
CA VAL A 14 4.53 20.04 16.41
C VAL A 14 5.97 20.52 16.25
N ASP A 15 6.24 21.75 16.65
CA ASP A 15 7.57 22.38 16.48
C ASP A 15 8.63 21.67 17.33
N GLY A 16 8.29 21.38 18.60
CA GLY A 16 9.21 20.69 19.52
C GLY A 16 9.55 19.27 19.08
N THR A 17 8.57 18.54 18.52
CA THR A 17 8.85 17.20 17.98
C THR A 17 9.68 17.29 16.70
N ASN A 18 9.33 18.20 15.79
CA ASN A 18 10.06 18.35 14.53
C ASN A 18 11.50 18.81 14.72
N SER A 19 11.81 19.54 15.81
CA SER A 19 13.19 19.94 16.11
C SER A 19 14.10 18.77 16.49
N LEU A 20 13.53 17.64 16.91
CA LEU A 20 14.25 16.43 17.32
C LEU A 20 14.22 15.32 16.25
N LEU A 21 13.36 15.42 15.26
CA LEU A 21 13.24 14.42 14.21
C LEU A 21 14.33 14.56 13.13
N PRO A 22 14.72 13.44 12.48
CA PRO A 22 15.55 13.49 11.28
C PRO A 22 14.90 14.35 10.19
N LYS A 23 15.70 14.93 9.29
CA LYS A 23 15.22 15.85 8.24
C LYS A 23 14.21 15.25 7.23
N ASP A 24 14.18 13.95 7.13
CA ASP A 24 13.28 13.17 6.25
C ASP A 24 11.97 12.77 6.92
N ILE A 25 11.79 13.12 8.20
CA ILE A 25 10.56 12.88 8.97
C ILE A 25 10.01 14.19 9.51
N SER A 26 8.71 14.43 9.34
CA SER A 26 8.05 15.59 9.91
C SER A 26 6.63 15.28 10.38
N ILE A 27 6.21 15.95 11.46
CA ILE A 27 4.84 15.95 11.95
C ILE A 27 4.16 17.21 11.43
N ASN A 28 3.02 17.04 10.76
CA ASN A 28 2.29 18.14 10.17
C ASN A 28 1.24 18.75 11.12
N TRP A 29 0.68 17.94 11.99
CA TRP A 29 -0.38 18.37 12.91
C TRP A 29 -0.51 17.42 14.11
N ILE A 30 -1.15 17.91 15.14
CA ILE A 30 -1.57 17.14 16.31
C ILE A 30 -3.04 17.46 16.64
N LYS A 31 -3.76 16.48 17.12
CA LYS A 31 -5.15 16.62 17.54
C LYS A 31 -5.45 15.75 18.74
N SER A 32 -6.14 16.32 19.74
CA SER A 32 -6.74 15.51 20.81
C SER A 32 -7.90 14.71 20.25
N VAL A 33 -7.99 13.48 20.63
CA VAL A 33 -9.04 12.53 20.25
C VAL A 33 -9.63 11.91 21.50
N ASP A 34 -10.76 11.27 21.35
CA ASP A 34 -11.42 10.51 22.40
C ASP A 34 -10.59 9.29 22.79
N ASP A 35 -10.69 8.84 24.03
CA ASP A 35 -9.95 7.69 24.59
C ASP A 35 -10.26 6.38 23.89
N THR A 36 -11.38 6.29 23.16
CA THR A 36 -11.72 5.16 22.31
C THR A 36 -10.91 5.10 21.02
N PHE A 37 -10.18 6.17 20.66
CA PHE A 37 -9.40 6.23 19.44
C PHE A 37 -8.12 5.40 19.56
N ASN A 38 -7.92 4.51 18.59
CA ASN A 38 -6.66 3.80 18.39
C ASN A 38 -6.21 3.93 16.93
N ALA A 39 -5.02 4.49 16.71
CA ALA A 39 -4.51 4.75 15.35
C ALA A 39 -4.43 3.48 14.46
N ARG A 40 -4.25 2.30 15.06
CA ARG A 40 -4.21 1.03 14.34
C ARG A 40 -5.57 0.41 14.15
N PHE A 41 -6.40 0.40 15.19
CA PHE A 41 -7.64 -0.39 15.22
C PHE A 41 -8.87 0.42 14.82
N SER A 42 -8.88 1.74 15.03
CA SER A 42 -9.99 2.60 14.60
C SER A 42 -9.99 2.91 13.10
N SER A 43 -8.94 2.52 12.38
CA SER A 43 -8.88 2.71 10.92
C SER A 43 -9.82 1.76 10.19
N VAL A 44 -10.67 2.32 9.33
CA VAL A 44 -11.67 1.60 8.52
C VAL A 44 -11.18 1.27 7.12
N ASN A 45 -10.11 1.91 6.69
CA ASN A 45 -9.49 1.68 5.38
C ASN A 45 -8.02 2.07 5.42
N ARG A 46 -7.21 1.43 4.59
CA ARG A 46 -5.79 1.75 4.37
C ARG A 46 -5.51 1.76 2.89
N THR A 47 -4.72 2.73 2.44
CA THR A 47 -4.34 2.86 1.04
C THR A 47 -2.83 2.75 0.90
N TYR A 48 -2.41 1.95 -0.06
CA TYR A 48 -1.01 1.82 -0.47
C TYR A 48 -0.85 2.16 -1.94
N LYS A 49 0.31 2.69 -2.30
CA LYS A 49 0.78 2.76 -3.69
C LYS A 49 2.00 1.88 -3.84
N TYR A 50 2.11 1.24 -5.00
CA TYR A 50 3.33 0.55 -5.40
C TYR A 50 3.79 1.10 -6.74
N ILE A 51 5.04 1.56 -6.80
CA ILE A 51 5.59 2.24 -7.97
C ILE A 51 6.62 1.34 -8.63
N VAL A 52 6.39 1.06 -9.91
CA VAL A 52 7.28 0.28 -10.77
C VAL A 52 7.84 1.20 -11.84
N PHE A 53 9.15 1.15 -12.04
CA PHE A 53 9.81 1.73 -13.19
C PHE A 53 10.05 0.62 -14.21
N ASN A 54 9.28 0.65 -15.32
CA ASN A 54 9.28 -0.38 -16.35
C ASN A 54 10.14 0.05 -17.54
N LYS A 55 11.43 -0.27 -17.47
CA LYS A 55 12.41 0.03 -18.50
C LYS A 55 13.57 -0.96 -18.46
N THR A 56 14.15 -1.28 -19.63
CA THR A 56 15.30 -2.19 -19.75
C THR A 56 16.57 -1.67 -19.11
N SER A 57 16.78 -0.35 -19.10
CA SER A 57 17.94 0.29 -18.45
C SER A 57 17.62 0.73 -17.02
N SER A 58 18.55 0.48 -16.09
CA SER A 58 18.44 1.00 -14.72
C SER A 58 18.52 2.52 -14.69
N SER A 59 17.71 3.16 -13.87
CA SER A 59 17.84 4.58 -13.54
C SER A 59 18.40 4.70 -12.13
N ILE A 60 19.61 5.21 -11.99
CA ILE A 60 20.28 5.41 -10.70
C ILE A 60 19.51 6.44 -9.85
N VAL A 61 18.84 7.41 -10.51
CA VAL A 61 18.09 8.49 -9.84
C VAL A 61 16.90 7.98 -9.01
N HIS A 62 16.39 6.80 -9.33
CA HIS A 62 15.20 6.23 -8.67
C HIS A 62 15.52 5.01 -7.81
N SER A 63 16.80 4.68 -7.60
CA SER A 63 17.19 3.60 -6.70
C SER A 63 16.59 3.83 -5.31
N ASN A 64 16.09 2.78 -4.68
CA ASN A 64 15.42 2.79 -3.37
C ASN A 64 14.08 3.54 -3.30
N ARG A 65 13.52 4.01 -4.42
CA ARG A 65 12.22 4.70 -4.45
C ARG A 65 11.19 4.02 -5.35
N VAL A 66 11.64 3.16 -6.26
CA VAL A 66 10.79 2.40 -7.17
C VAL A 66 11.34 1.00 -7.34
N THR A 67 10.50 0.06 -7.73
CA THR A 67 10.96 -1.27 -8.15
C THR A 67 11.19 -1.26 -9.65
N LEU A 68 12.39 -1.68 -10.08
CA LEU A 68 12.72 -1.81 -11.49
C LEU A 68 12.18 -3.15 -12.04
N VAL A 69 11.47 -3.07 -13.16
CA VAL A 69 11.00 -4.22 -13.92
C VAL A 69 11.43 -4.05 -15.37
N LYS A 70 12.22 -5.01 -15.89
CA LYS A 70 12.81 -4.94 -17.23
C LYS A 70 11.92 -5.57 -18.31
N GLU A 71 11.09 -6.52 -17.92
CA GLU A 71 10.18 -7.25 -18.79
C GLU A 71 9.12 -6.32 -19.39
N LYS A 72 8.76 -6.55 -20.66
CA LYS A 72 7.62 -5.85 -21.27
C LYS A 72 6.33 -6.30 -20.58
N LEU A 73 5.54 -5.37 -20.08
CA LEU A 73 4.33 -5.66 -19.32
C LEU A 73 3.06 -5.38 -20.16
N ASN A 74 2.19 -6.38 -20.24
CA ASN A 74 0.84 -6.22 -20.76
C ASN A 74 -0.08 -5.64 -19.67
N MET A 75 -0.36 -4.33 -19.78
CA MET A 75 -1.19 -3.60 -18.81
C MET A 75 -2.63 -4.10 -18.77
N GLU A 76 -3.17 -4.49 -19.92
CA GLU A 76 -4.55 -4.97 -20.01
C GLU A 76 -4.74 -6.25 -19.20
N THR A 77 -3.80 -7.19 -19.36
CA THR A 77 -3.77 -8.45 -18.58
C THR A 77 -3.69 -8.16 -17.09
N MET A 78 -2.80 -7.25 -16.66
CA MET A 78 -2.66 -6.86 -15.24
C MET A 78 -3.96 -6.27 -14.70
N ILE A 79 -4.60 -5.35 -15.45
CA ILE A 79 -5.85 -4.71 -15.04
C ILE A 79 -6.99 -5.73 -14.95
N LYS A 80 -7.13 -6.62 -15.94
CA LYS A 80 -8.15 -7.67 -15.91
C LYS A 80 -7.94 -8.62 -14.72
N ALA A 81 -6.72 -9.07 -14.48
CA ALA A 81 -6.39 -9.96 -13.37
C ALA A 81 -6.67 -9.28 -12.01
N SER A 82 -6.35 -7.99 -11.86
CA SER A 82 -6.55 -7.26 -10.60
C SER A 82 -8.02 -7.18 -10.17
N ARG A 83 -8.96 -7.22 -11.12
CA ARG A 83 -10.41 -7.16 -10.81
C ARG A 83 -10.88 -8.36 -9.98
N PHE A 84 -10.23 -9.52 -10.11
CA PHE A 84 -10.55 -10.70 -9.31
C PHE A 84 -10.19 -10.54 -7.83
N LEU A 85 -9.37 -9.55 -7.47
CA LEU A 85 -8.99 -9.25 -6.10
C LEU A 85 -10.01 -8.37 -5.36
N LEU A 86 -10.96 -7.75 -6.05
CA LEU A 86 -11.94 -6.84 -5.45
C LEU A 86 -12.96 -7.59 -4.58
N GLY A 87 -13.43 -6.90 -3.53
CA GLY A 87 -14.40 -7.40 -2.57
C GLY A 87 -13.77 -8.18 -1.41
N GLU A 88 -14.62 -8.80 -0.61
CA GLU A 88 -14.18 -9.62 0.53
C GLU A 88 -13.79 -11.02 0.07
N LYS A 89 -12.55 -11.41 0.38
CA LYS A 89 -11.98 -12.69 -0.03
C LYS A 89 -10.97 -13.20 0.98
N ASP A 90 -10.68 -14.50 0.89
CA ASP A 90 -9.56 -15.14 1.57
C ASP A 90 -8.26 -14.84 0.79
N PHE A 91 -7.34 -14.11 1.43
CA PHE A 91 -6.04 -13.74 0.85
C PHE A 91 -4.88 -14.59 1.38
N SER A 92 -5.14 -15.84 1.77
CA SER A 92 -4.10 -16.76 2.25
C SER A 92 -2.95 -16.91 1.25
N SER A 93 -3.22 -16.99 -0.05
CA SER A 93 -2.20 -17.04 -1.11
C SER A 93 -1.32 -15.78 -1.18
N PHE A 94 -1.78 -14.68 -0.64
CA PHE A 94 -1.05 -13.39 -0.58
C PHE A 94 -0.55 -13.06 0.83
N ARG A 95 -0.42 -14.06 1.70
CA ARG A 95 0.01 -13.91 3.08
C ARG A 95 1.43 -14.45 3.25
N ALA A 96 2.36 -13.59 3.67
CA ALA A 96 3.71 -14.03 4.01
C ALA A 96 3.73 -14.75 5.37
N SER A 97 4.73 -15.62 5.56
CA SER A 97 5.03 -16.24 6.85
C SER A 97 5.29 -15.18 7.92
N GLY A 98 4.98 -15.49 9.17
CA GLY A 98 5.11 -14.52 10.29
C GLY A 98 3.99 -13.49 10.37
N CYS A 99 2.94 -13.57 9.55
CA CYS A 99 1.79 -12.69 9.64
C CYS A 99 1.02 -12.90 10.94
N GLN A 100 0.94 -11.89 11.79
CA GLN A 100 0.25 -11.94 13.09
C GLN A 100 -1.28 -11.90 13.00
N SER A 101 -1.84 -11.65 11.81
CA SER A 101 -3.30 -11.58 11.64
C SER A 101 -3.93 -12.95 11.83
N LYS A 102 -4.97 -13.03 12.67
CA LYS A 102 -5.70 -14.29 12.93
C LYS A 102 -6.52 -14.74 11.72
N SER A 103 -7.09 -13.80 10.95
CA SER A 103 -7.94 -14.10 9.78
C SER A 103 -7.25 -13.66 8.49
N PRO A 104 -7.31 -14.46 7.40
CA PRO A 104 -6.86 -14.07 6.08
C PRO A 104 -7.89 -13.25 5.31
N MET A 105 -9.12 -13.11 5.81
CA MET A 105 -10.20 -12.39 5.15
C MET A 105 -9.90 -10.90 5.05
N ARG A 106 -9.94 -10.34 3.83
CA ARG A 106 -9.77 -8.90 3.57
C ARG A 106 -10.79 -8.44 2.55
N ASN A 107 -11.23 -7.21 2.73
CA ASN A 107 -12.11 -6.55 1.76
C ASN A 107 -11.31 -5.50 1.00
N VAL A 108 -10.93 -5.83 -0.23
CA VAL A 108 -10.26 -4.90 -1.15
C VAL A 108 -11.34 -4.05 -1.83
N ARG A 109 -11.35 -2.76 -1.55
CA ARG A 109 -12.38 -1.82 -1.99
C ARG A 109 -12.09 -1.23 -3.36
N GLU A 110 -10.82 -0.95 -3.62
CA GLU A 110 -10.40 -0.31 -4.87
C GLU A 110 -9.01 -0.76 -5.28
N ILE A 111 -8.83 -0.92 -6.59
CA ILE A 111 -7.53 -1.10 -7.24
C ILE A 111 -7.49 -0.21 -8.47
N LYS A 112 -6.41 0.59 -8.58
CA LYS A 112 -6.11 1.40 -9.77
C LYS A 112 -4.72 1.04 -10.27
N ILE A 113 -4.58 0.86 -11.57
CA ILE A 113 -3.29 0.65 -12.24
C ILE A 113 -3.17 1.69 -13.35
N ILE A 114 -2.19 2.57 -13.23
CA ILE A 114 -1.98 3.68 -14.15
C ILE A 114 -0.56 3.59 -14.70
N LYS A 115 -0.41 3.66 -16.02
CA LYS A 115 0.88 3.75 -16.69
C LYS A 115 1.10 5.16 -17.21
N LYS A 116 2.22 5.78 -16.80
CA LYS A 116 2.69 7.06 -17.32
C LYS A 116 4.13 6.89 -17.82
N LYS A 117 4.32 6.96 -19.15
CA LYS A 117 5.63 6.66 -19.77
C LYS A 117 6.18 5.30 -19.27
N ASN A 118 7.31 5.33 -18.58
CA ASN A 118 7.98 4.16 -18.02
C ASN A 118 7.55 3.84 -16.57
N THR A 119 6.66 4.61 -15.99
CA THR A 119 6.22 4.42 -14.60
C THR A 119 4.84 3.78 -14.57
N ILE A 120 4.71 2.71 -13.78
CA ILE A 120 3.43 2.07 -13.48
C ILE A 120 3.15 2.32 -12.01
N ILE A 121 1.99 2.89 -11.72
CA ILE A 121 1.50 3.17 -10.37
C ILE A 121 0.34 2.22 -10.11
N PHE A 122 0.51 1.36 -9.14
CA PHE A 122 -0.54 0.52 -8.60
C PHE A 122 -1.02 1.13 -7.28
N GLU A 123 -2.30 1.41 -7.16
CA GLU A 123 -2.92 1.88 -5.93
C GLU A 123 -3.95 0.86 -5.48
N ILE A 124 -3.92 0.51 -4.19
CA ILE A 124 -4.85 -0.45 -3.60
C ILE A 124 -5.34 0.06 -2.25
N SER A 125 -6.65 -0.04 -2.02
CA SER A 125 -7.26 0.24 -0.74
C SER A 125 -8.10 -0.92 -0.22
N ALA A 126 -7.99 -1.20 1.08
CA ALA A 126 -8.70 -2.28 1.75
C ALA A 126 -8.95 -1.95 3.23
N ASN A 127 -9.86 -2.70 3.86
CA ASN A 127 -10.11 -2.61 5.30
C ASN A 127 -8.85 -2.89 6.13
N ALA A 128 -8.01 -3.83 5.69
CA ALA A 128 -6.70 -4.14 6.26
C ALA A 128 -5.88 -4.93 5.25
N PHE A 129 -4.58 -5.11 5.52
CA PHE A 129 -3.69 -5.94 4.72
C PHE A 129 -2.98 -6.98 5.58
N LEU A 130 -2.70 -8.14 4.98
CA LEU A 130 -1.82 -9.15 5.56
C LEU A 130 -0.36 -8.75 5.38
N PHE A 131 0.52 -9.40 6.12
CA PHE A 131 1.96 -9.15 6.01
C PHE A 131 2.44 -9.39 4.56
N ASN A 132 3.10 -8.40 3.98
CA ASN A 132 3.58 -8.35 2.60
C ASN A 132 2.50 -8.48 1.49
N MET A 133 1.21 -8.46 1.81
CA MET A 133 0.12 -8.72 0.87
C MET A 133 0.23 -7.86 -0.41
N VAL A 134 0.41 -6.55 -0.30
CA VAL A 134 0.50 -5.64 -1.47
C VAL A 134 1.68 -6.00 -2.37
N ARG A 135 2.83 -6.33 -1.78
CA ARG A 135 4.05 -6.70 -2.50
C ARG A 135 3.91 -8.04 -3.24
N ILE A 136 3.19 -9.00 -2.65
CA ILE A 136 2.91 -10.31 -3.26
C ILE A 136 1.91 -10.15 -4.39
N ILE A 137 0.83 -9.40 -4.19
CA ILE A 137 -0.15 -9.07 -5.23
C ILE A 137 0.56 -8.42 -6.42
N MET A 138 1.41 -7.43 -6.17
CA MET A 138 2.12 -6.74 -7.24
C MET A 138 3.08 -7.66 -8.00
N GLY A 139 3.80 -8.55 -7.29
CA GLY A 139 4.64 -9.58 -7.92
C GLY A 139 3.85 -10.52 -8.83
N THR A 140 2.67 -10.93 -8.39
CA THR A 140 1.77 -11.78 -9.16
C THR A 140 1.24 -11.03 -10.40
N LEU A 141 0.79 -9.79 -10.26
CA LEU A 141 0.31 -8.99 -11.39
C LEU A 141 1.40 -8.72 -12.43
N ILE A 142 2.65 -8.48 -12.00
CA ILE A 142 3.79 -8.34 -12.91
C ILE A 142 4.03 -9.64 -13.67
N ASN A 143 3.98 -10.79 -12.99
CA ASN A 143 4.09 -12.10 -13.65
C ASN A 143 3.00 -12.31 -14.71
N PHE A 144 1.76 -11.92 -14.41
CA PHE A 144 0.66 -11.95 -15.38
C PHE A 144 0.95 -11.07 -16.59
N GLY A 145 1.40 -9.84 -16.36
CA GLY A 145 1.70 -8.89 -17.43
C GLY A 145 2.90 -9.28 -18.29
N ALA A 146 3.95 -9.85 -17.69
CA ALA A 146 5.17 -10.24 -18.36
C ALA A 146 4.97 -11.49 -19.25
N ASN A 147 4.19 -12.47 -18.76
CA ASN A 147 3.96 -13.74 -19.43
C ASN A 147 2.60 -13.80 -20.15
N ASN A 148 1.86 -12.71 -20.18
CA ASN A 148 0.53 -12.60 -20.80
C ASN A 148 -0.42 -13.73 -20.38
N LEU A 149 -0.44 -14.05 -19.07
CA LEU A 149 -1.23 -15.14 -18.51
C LEU A 149 -2.73 -14.83 -18.59
N ASP A 150 -3.57 -15.90 -18.64
CA ASP A 150 -5.02 -15.71 -18.56
C ASP A 150 -5.41 -15.02 -17.22
N PRO A 151 -6.07 -13.86 -17.25
CA PRO A 151 -6.49 -13.17 -16.03
C PRO A 151 -7.33 -14.02 -15.08
N ARG A 152 -8.03 -15.04 -15.56
CA ARG A 152 -8.87 -15.94 -14.74
C ARG A 152 -8.06 -16.78 -13.76
N LEU A 153 -6.79 -17.06 -14.06
CA LEU A 153 -5.88 -17.76 -13.14
C LEU A 153 -5.71 -17.04 -11.80
N MET A 154 -5.96 -15.72 -11.75
CA MET A 154 -5.95 -14.99 -10.47
C MET A 154 -7.00 -15.53 -9.49
N LYS A 155 -8.16 -15.97 -9.99
CA LYS A 155 -9.20 -16.60 -9.18
C LYS A 155 -8.75 -17.98 -8.66
N GLU A 156 -8.02 -18.72 -9.46
CA GLU A 156 -7.46 -20.02 -9.06
C GLU A 156 -6.42 -19.85 -7.96
N ILE A 157 -5.51 -18.87 -8.10
CA ILE A 157 -4.53 -18.51 -7.06
C ILE A 157 -5.22 -18.16 -5.74
N LEU A 158 -6.29 -17.35 -5.78
CA LEU A 158 -7.06 -17.02 -4.57
C LEU A 158 -7.70 -18.27 -3.95
N ASN A 159 -8.31 -19.12 -4.76
CA ASN A 159 -9.02 -20.31 -4.30
C ASN A 159 -8.08 -21.39 -3.73
N ALA A 160 -6.85 -21.45 -4.21
CA ALA A 160 -5.83 -22.39 -3.73
C ALA A 160 -5.46 -22.15 -2.25
N LYS A 161 -5.59 -20.91 -1.77
CA LYS A 161 -5.24 -20.52 -0.38
C LYS A 161 -3.82 -20.93 0.03
N ASP A 162 -2.95 -21.11 -0.95
CA ASP A 162 -1.55 -21.48 -0.77
C ASP A 162 -0.64 -20.35 -1.26
N ARG A 163 0.30 -19.90 -0.39
CA ARG A 163 1.29 -18.88 -0.71
C ARG A 163 2.18 -19.25 -1.90
N LYS A 164 2.39 -20.55 -2.15
CA LYS A 164 3.23 -21.05 -3.25
C LYS A 164 2.65 -20.77 -4.62
N GLU A 165 1.34 -20.65 -4.73
CA GLU A 165 0.64 -20.34 -5.99
C GLU A 165 0.80 -18.88 -6.42
N ALA A 166 1.02 -17.98 -5.45
CA ALA A 166 1.31 -16.59 -5.78
C ALA A 166 2.80 -16.38 -6.06
N SER A 167 3.11 -15.39 -6.89
CA SER A 167 4.47 -15.06 -7.29
C SER A 167 5.33 -14.55 -6.12
N LYS A 168 6.63 -14.33 -6.38
CA LYS A 168 7.56 -13.79 -5.38
C LYS A 168 7.12 -12.46 -4.79
N THR A 169 7.47 -12.22 -3.53
CA THR A 169 7.33 -10.93 -2.88
C THR A 169 8.29 -9.94 -3.53
N LEU A 170 7.77 -8.84 -4.04
CA LEU A 170 8.61 -7.79 -4.62
C LEU A 170 9.38 -7.02 -3.55
N ASP A 171 10.37 -6.26 -4.01
CA ASP A 171 11.15 -5.35 -3.18
C ASP A 171 10.28 -4.29 -2.50
N SER A 172 10.71 -3.78 -1.36
CA SER A 172 9.97 -2.74 -0.61
C SER A 172 10.16 -1.33 -1.15
N SER A 173 11.17 -1.08 -1.97
CA SER A 173 11.51 0.24 -2.50
C SER A 173 10.37 0.94 -3.24
N GLY A 174 9.50 0.15 -3.90
CA GLY A 174 8.34 0.69 -4.59
C GLY A 174 7.10 0.90 -3.72
N LEU A 175 7.09 0.46 -2.46
CA LEU A 175 5.89 0.46 -1.62
C LEU A 175 5.77 1.75 -0.79
N TYR A 176 4.62 2.41 -0.90
CA TYR A 176 4.28 3.62 -0.16
C TYR A 176 2.97 3.42 0.61
N PHE A 177 3.00 3.69 1.91
CA PHE A 177 1.78 3.82 2.70
C PHE A 177 1.24 5.23 2.52
N ILE A 178 0.04 5.36 1.95
CA ILE A 178 -0.58 6.65 1.64
C ILE A 178 -1.34 7.18 2.84
N GLY A 179 -1.91 6.30 3.63
CA GLY A 179 -2.57 6.63 4.87
C GLY A 179 -3.77 5.76 5.18
N PRO A 180 -4.24 5.85 6.43
CA PRO A 180 -5.49 5.27 6.88
C PRO A 180 -6.65 6.24 6.67
N ASP A 181 -7.86 5.69 6.52
CA ASP A 181 -9.10 6.44 6.71
C ASP A 181 -9.70 6.06 8.06
N TYR A 182 -10.23 7.05 8.77
CA TYR A 182 -10.89 6.88 10.06
C TYR A 182 -12.36 7.32 9.97
N PRO A 183 -13.24 6.82 10.85
CA PRO A 183 -14.60 7.34 10.99
C PRO A 183 -14.62 8.86 11.16
N SER A 184 -15.58 9.50 10.50
CA SER A 184 -15.74 10.96 10.54
C SER A 184 -16.00 11.50 11.95
N ALA A 185 -16.53 10.66 12.85
CA ALA A 185 -16.74 11.00 14.26
C ALA A 185 -15.46 11.52 14.96
N PHE A 186 -14.28 11.03 14.59
CA PHE A 186 -13.01 11.51 15.13
C PHE A 186 -12.58 12.88 14.58
N LYS A 187 -13.25 13.40 13.55
CA LYS A 187 -13.00 14.73 12.94
C LYS A 187 -11.51 14.97 12.65
N LEU A 188 -10.77 13.95 12.25
CA LEU A 188 -9.35 14.06 11.94
C LEU A 188 -9.17 14.90 10.66
N PRO A 189 -8.09 15.69 10.56
CA PRO A 189 -7.77 16.38 9.32
C PRO A 189 -7.60 15.39 8.17
N SER A 190 -8.23 15.66 7.04
CA SER A 190 -7.95 14.90 5.82
C SER A 190 -6.50 15.12 5.43
N PRO A 191 -5.71 14.06 5.17
CA PRO A 191 -4.34 14.24 4.75
C PRO A 191 -4.31 15.01 3.43
N PRO A 192 -3.60 16.15 3.34
CA PRO A 192 -3.48 16.92 2.10
C PRO A 192 -2.78 16.13 0.98
N ILE A 193 -2.19 15.00 1.32
CA ILE A 193 -1.23 14.25 0.52
C ILE A 193 -1.84 13.06 -0.23
N LYS A 194 -3.14 12.74 -0.07
CA LYS A 194 -3.75 11.61 -0.80
C LYS A 194 -3.53 11.62 -2.32
N ARG A 195 -3.12 12.75 -2.90
CA ARG A 195 -3.01 12.91 -4.36
C ARG A 195 -1.59 13.12 -4.90
N GLN A 196 -0.57 13.38 -4.07
CA GLN A 196 0.73 13.89 -4.57
C GLN A 196 1.96 13.02 -4.28
N ILE A 197 1.83 11.84 -3.66
CA ILE A 197 2.99 10.94 -3.56
C ILE A 197 3.14 10.19 -4.88
N VAL A 198 3.48 10.91 -5.89
CA VAL A 198 4.31 10.40 -6.99
C VAL A 198 5.56 11.24 -6.92
N PRO A 199 6.74 10.67 -6.61
CA PRO A 199 7.97 11.37 -6.90
C PRO A 199 7.84 11.90 -8.32
N TYR A 200 8.27 13.12 -8.58
CA TYR A 200 8.36 13.65 -9.95
C TYR A 200 9.27 12.72 -10.75
N ILE A 201 8.66 11.75 -11.44
CA ILE A 201 9.32 10.76 -12.29
C ILE A 201 8.84 11.00 -13.72
#